data_a03a1fc98b39d54a3e4da5c1974fe8c7
#
_entry.id   a03a1fc98b39d54a3e4da5c1974fe8c7
#
_cell.length_a   1.000
_cell.length_b   1.000
_cell.length_c   1.000
_cell.angle_alpha   90.00
_cell.angle_beta   90.00
_cell.angle_gamma   90.00
#
_symmetry.space_group_name_H-M   'P 1'
#
loop_
_entity.id
_entity.type
_entity.pdbx_description
1 polymer ?
#
loop_
_entity_poly.entity_id
_entity_poly.type
_entity_poly.pdbx_seq_one_letter_code
_entity_poly.pdbx_strand_id
1 'polypeptide(L)'
;MNKERENARRIVDLIMEYYTYHEYSHINVDISIDEERTKIVVEGQVNPRGVDTKDLESVFMNPRVSEYDHYYEGLMNTADMEEFNTIGYLMDEAYINLDGSTLLVKLYRKHLK
;
A
#
# COMPACT_ATOMS: atom_id res chain seq x y z
N MET A 1 -19.41 -2.42 2.25
CA MET A 1 -18.56 -1.85 3.32
C MET A 1 -17.53 -2.84 3.84
N ASN A 2 -17.93 -4.06 4.18
CA ASN A 2 -16.96 -5.04 4.68
C ASN A 2 -15.85 -5.33 3.68
N LYS A 3 -16.21 -5.38 2.40
CA LYS A 3 -15.23 -5.63 1.35
C LYS A 3 -14.17 -4.52 1.27
N GLU A 4 -14.55 -3.27 1.47
CA GLU A 4 -13.58 -2.18 1.44
C GLU A 4 -12.67 -2.20 2.68
N ARG A 5 -13.18 -2.62 3.82
CA ARG A 5 -12.34 -2.82 5.00
C ARG A 5 -11.35 -3.97 4.80
N GLU A 6 -11.80 -5.05 4.19
CA GLU A 6 -10.90 -6.15 3.84
C GLU A 6 -9.84 -5.72 2.83
N ASN A 7 -10.22 -4.95 1.82
CA ASN A 7 -9.26 -4.43 0.84
C ASN A 7 -8.24 -3.52 1.51
N ALA A 8 -8.68 -2.66 2.43
CA ALA A 8 -7.77 -1.80 3.18
C ALA A 8 -6.74 -2.61 3.98
N ARG A 9 -7.20 -3.66 4.64
CA ARG A 9 -6.32 -4.54 5.40
C ARG A 9 -5.28 -5.19 4.48
N ARG A 10 -5.70 -5.65 3.32
CA ARG A 10 -4.81 -6.28 2.35
C ARG A 10 -3.74 -5.32 1.85
N ILE A 11 -4.16 -4.10 1.55
CA ILE A 11 -3.23 -3.07 1.12
C ILE A 11 -2.21 -2.80 2.22
N VAL A 12 -2.65 -2.71 3.47
CA VAL A 12 -1.75 -2.51 4.61
C VAL A 12 -0.79 -3.68 4.76
N ASP A 13 -1.28 -4.92 4.62
CA ASP A 13 -0.42 -6.09 4.71
C ASP A 13 0.68 -6.06 3.65
N LEU A 14 0.37 -5.66 2.43
CA LEU A 14 1.36 -5.54 1.36
C LEU A 14 2.38 -4.43 1.67
N ILE A 15 1.92 -3.31 2.19
CA ILE A 15 2.81 -2.22 2.58
C ILE A 15 3.71 -2.64 3.73
N MET A 16 3.15 -3.35 4.72
CA MET A 16 3.92 -3.85 5.85
C MET A 16 5.04 -4.79 5.41
N GLU A 17 4.79 -5.57 4.37
CA GLU A 17 5.83 -6.43 3.80
C GLU A 17 7.00 -5.60 3.30
N TYR A 18 6.73 -4.51 2.60
CA TYR A 18 7.76 -3.61 2.11
C TYR A 18 8.56 -2.99 3.26
N TYR A 19 7.87 -2.50 4.30
CA TYR A 19 8.54 -1.91 5.46
C TYR A 19 9.37 -2.96 6.22
N THR A 20 8.85 -4.18 6.33
CA THR A 20 9.58 -5.28 6.96
C THR A 20 10.87 -5.58 6.21
N TYR A 21 10.80 -5.61 4.90
CA TYR A 21 11.98 -5.84 4.06
C TYR A 21 13.04 -4.75 4.29
N HIS A 22 12.61 -3.52 4.54
CA HIS A 22 13.52 -2.39 4.78
C HIS A 22 13.79 -2.14 6.27
N GLU A 23 13.61 -3.17 7.09
CA GLU A 23 14.07 -3.19 8.48
C GLU A 23 13.49 -2.05 9.32
N TYR A 24 12.18 -1.87 9.28
CA TYR A 24 11.57 -0.79 10.07
C TYR A 24 11.83 -0.98 11.57
N SER A 25 12.05 0.14 12.27
CA SER A 25 12.19 0.15 13.71
C SER A 25 11.01 0.78 14.42
N HIS A 26 10.20 1.54 13.69
CA HIS A 26 9.01 2.18 14.22
C HIS A 26 8.04 2.42 13.05
N ILE A 27 6.76 2.20 13.26
CA ILE A 27 5.79 2.37 12.19
C ILE A 27 4.44 2.80 12.77
N ASN A 28 3.79 3.74 12.08
CA ASN A 28 2.45 4.18 12.37
C ASN A 28 1.58 3.94 11.13
N VAL A 29 0.40 3.40 11.34
CA VAL A 29 -0.57 3.17 10.26
C VAL A 29 -1.87 3.86 10.63
N ASP A 30 -2.41 4.64 9.71
CA ASP A 30 -3.68 5.32 9.86
C ASP A 30 -4.59 4.95 8.70
N ILE A 31 -5.77 4.42 9.00
CA ILE A 31 -6.74 4.02 8.00
C ILE A 31 -8.02 4.79 8.25
N SER A 32 -8.50 5.50 7.23
CA SER A 32 -9.78 6.20 7.27
C SER A 32 -10.64 5.70 6.13
N ILE A 33 -11.84 5.25 6.44
CA ILE A 33 -12.79 4.75 5.44
C ILE A 33 -14.10 5.50 5.59
N ASP A 34 -14.54 6.14 4.50
CA ASP A 34 -15.87 6.73 4.44
C ASP A 34 -16.68 6.06 3.33
N GLU A 35 -17.83 6.59 2.99
CA GLU A 35 -18.70 5.99 1.98
C GLU A 35 -18.11 6.03 0.58
N GLU A 36 -17.21 6.96 0.32
CA GLU A 36 -16.69 7.21 -1.02
C GLU A 36 -15.28 6.71 -1.25
N ARG A 37 -14.46 6.71 -0.21
CA ARG A 37 -13.05 6.35 -0.40
C ARG A 37 -12.39 5.83 0.87
N THR A 38 -11.25 5.18 0.66
CA THR A 38 -10.34 4.75 1.71
C THR A 38 -9.06 5.55 1.59
N LYS A 39 -8.57 6.03 2.72
CA LYS A 39 -7.28 6.70 2.83
C LYS A 39 -6.41 5.89 3.78
N ILE A 40 -5.20 5.57 3.35
CA ILE A 40 -4.24 4.83 4.17
C ILE A 40 -2.96 5.65 4.23
N VAL A 41 -2.50 5.93 5.43
CA VAL A 41 -1.24 6.64 5.66
C VAL A 41 -0.34 5.75 6.49
N VAL A 42 0.84 5.46 5.97
CA VAL A 42 1.85 4.68 6.68
C VAL A 42 3.11 5.52 6.79
N GLU A 43 3.63 5.68 8.00
CA GLU A 43 4.87 6.41 8.24
C GLU A 43 5.74 5.55 9.14
N GLY A 44 6.96 5.33 8.73
CA GLY A 44 7.86 4.49 9.51
C GLY A 44 9.32 4.84 9.37
N GLN A 45 10.08 4.47 10.41
CA GLN A 45 11.53 4.56 10.39
C GLN A 45 12.07 3.29 9.77
N VAL A 46 12.81 3.43 8.68
CA VAL A 46 13.36 2.30 7.93
C VAL A 46 14.84 2.48 7.71
N ASN A 47 15.51 1.41 7.29
CA ASN A 47 16.88 1.52 6.78
C ASN A 47 16.78 2.12 5.38
N PRO A 48 17.27 3.36 5.15
CA PRO A 48 17.11 4.00 3.85
C PRO A 48 17.92 3.36 2.73
N ARG A 49 18.85 2.47 3.05
CA ARG A 49 19.62 1.77 2.03
C ARG A 49 18.70 0.87 1.22
N GLY A 50 18.78 1.01 -0.09
CA GLY A 50 17.97 0.19 -0.98
C GLY A 50 16.53 0.67 -1.13
N VAL A 51 16.11 1.71 -0.42
CA VAL A 51 14.82 2.33 -0.66
C VAL A 51 14.98 3.24 -1.88
N ASP A 52 14.31 2.87 -2.95
CA ASP A 52 14.29 3.68 -4.17
C ASP A 52 12.89 4.22 -4.37
N THR A 53 12.72 5.51 -4.06
CA THR A 53 11.39 6.15 -4.15
C THR A 53 10.85 6.16 -5.57
N LYS A 54 11.71 6.20 -6.58
CA LYS A 54 11.27 6.16 -7.97
C LYS A 54 10.69 4.80 -8.34
N ASP A 55 11.34 3.72 -7.91
CA ASP A 55 10.82 2.38 -8.13
C ASP A 55 9.50 2.18 -7.37
N LEU A 56 9.45 2.68 -6.14
CA LEU A 56 8.24 2.57 -5.33
C LEU A 56 7.09 3.35 -5.97
N GLU A 57 7.36 4.56 -6.46
CA GLU A 57 6.36 5.33 -7.19
C GLU A 57 5.87 4.60 -8.42
N SER A 58 6.77 3.94 -9.16
CA SER A 58 6.40 3.17 -10.34
C SER A 58 5.40 2.08 -10.04
N VAL A 59 5.57 1.40 -8.91
CA VAL A 59 4.65 0.34 -8.49
C VAL A 59 3.23 0.90 -8.31
N PHE A 60 3.11 2.07 -7.68
CA PHE A 60 1.81 2.68 -7.42
C PHE A 60 1.21 3.38 -8.64
N MET A 61 1.99 3.67 -9.66
CA MET A 61 1.52 4.32 -10.88
C MET A 61 0.84 3.36 -11.86
N ASN A 62 0.89 2.06 -11.59
CA ASN A 62 0.17 1.09 -12.42
C ASN A 62 -1.33 1.40 -12.36
N PRO A 63 -2.02 1.43 -13.50
CA PRO A 63 -3.44 1.74 -13.50
C PRO A 63 -4.25 0.74 -12.67
N ARG A 64 -5.20 1.27 -11.91
CA ARG A 64 -6.12 0.42 -11.17
C ARG A 64 -6.98 -0.36 -12.16
N VAL A 65 -7.14 -1.65 -11.92
CA VAL A 65 -7.97 -2.53 -12.73
C VAL A 65 -8.95 -3.24 -11.79
N SER A 66 -10.25 -2.95 -11.97
CA SER A 66 -11.30 -3.50 -11.09
C SER A 66 -11.29 -5.01 -11.00
N GLU A 67 -10.92 -5.67 -12.09
CA GLU A 67 -10.86 -7.13 -12.15
C GLU A 67 -9.88 -7.70 -11.13
N TYR A 68 -8.81 -6.98 -10.84
CA TYR A 68 -7.81 -7.42 -9.87
C TYR A 68 -8.30 -7.35 -8.44
N ASP A 69 -9.32 -6.55 -8.15
CA ASP A 69 -9.89 -6.51 -6.80
C ASP A 69 -10.33 -7.91 -6.36
N HIS A 70 -10.97 -8.66 -7.25
CA HIS A 70 -11.39 -10.02 -6.95
C HIS A 70 -10.26 -11.03 -7.04
N TYR A 71 -9.35 -10.82 -7.97
CA TYR A 71 -8.21 -11.70 -8.16
C TYR A 71 -7.36 -11.76 -6.88
N TYR A 72 -7.07 -10.60 -6.31
CA TYR A 72 -6.23 -10.53 -5.13
C TYR A 72 -6.91 -11.03 -3.86
N GLU A 73 -8.22 -11.16 -3.85
CA GLU A 73 -8.91 -11.78 -2.72
C GLU A 73 -8.42 -13.21 -2.47
N GLY A 74 -8.05 -13.93 -3.52
CA GLY A 74 -7.55 -15.29 -3.41
C GLY A 74 -6.07 -15.39 -3.09
N LEU A 75 -5.30 -14.31 -3.31
CA LEU A 75 -3.85 -14.33 -3.19
C LEU A 75 -3.31 -13.74 -1.90
N MET A 76 -4.17 -13.18 -1.08
CA MET A 76 -3.74 -12.31 0.01
C MET A 76 -3.05 -13.00 1.18
N ASN A 77 -3.07 -14.32 1.23
CA ASN A 77 -2.43 -15.03 2.33
C ASN A 77 -0.94 -15.26 2.13
N THR A 78 -0.42 -14.89 0.97
CA THR A 78 0.97 -15.12 0.60
C THR A 78 1.64 -13.86 0.12
N ALA A 79 1.41 -12.74 0.82
CA ALA A 79 2.02 -11.47 0.43
C ALA A 79 3.54 -11.58 0.45
N ASP A 80 4.16 -11.28 -0.67
CA ASP A 80 5.60 -11.21 -0.82
C ASP A 80 5.95 -10.01 -1.70
N MET A 81 7.23 -9.83 -2.02
CA MET A 81 7.66 -8.65 -2.79
C MET A 81 7.14 -8.66 -4.22
N GLU A 82 6.85 -9.82 -4.79
CA GLU A 82 6.24 -9.90 -6.11
C GLU A 82 4.79 -9.41 -6.05
N GLU A 83 4.07 -9.82 -5.02
CA GLU A 83 2.70 -9.37 -4.83
C GLU A 83 2.64 -7.88 -4.53
N PHE A 84 3.61 -7.36 -3.76
CA PHE A 84 3.68 -5.92 -3.50
C PHE A 84 3.72 -5.12 -4.80
N ASN A 85 4.41 -5.61 -5.82
CA ASN A 85 4.52 -4.91 -7.11
C ASN A 85 3.18 -4.73 -7.81
N THR A 86 2.14 -5.42 -7.36
CA THR A 86 0.80 -5.32 -7.95
C THR A 86 -0.15 -4.42 -7.14
N ILE A 87 0.31 -3.89 -6.02
CA ILE A 87 -0.54 -3.08 -5.14
C ILE A 87 -1.14 -1.86 -5.85
N GLY A 88 -0.43 -1.31 -6.83
CA GLY A 88 -0.91 -0.17 -7.61
C GLY A 88 -2.24 -0.42 -8.31
N TYR A 89 -2.54 -1.66 -8.64
CA TYR A 89 -3.80 -2.01 -9.28
C TYR A 89 -5.00 -1.80 -8.37
N LEU A 90 -4.77 -1.67 -7.08
CA LEU A 90 -5.82 -1.47 -6.09
C LEU A 90 -5.98 -0.01 -5.67
N MET A 91 -5.11 0.88 -6.17
CA MET A 91 -5.05 2.26 -5.70
C MET A 91 -5.36 3.25 -6.83
N ASP A 92 -5.97 4.37 -6.48
CA ASP A 92 -6.22 5.46 -7.42
C ASP A 92 -5.14 6.53 -7.35
N GLU A 93 -4.59 6.80 -6.16
CA GLU A 93 -3.55 7.80 -5.97
C GLU A 93 -2.57 7.32 -4.91
N ALA A 94 -1.32 7.71 -5.07
CA ALA A 94 -0.28 7.40 -4.08
C ALA A 94 0.70 8.57 -3.98
N TYR A 95 1.14 8.84 -2.75
CA TYR A 95 2.17 9.85 -2.46
C TYR A 95 3.24 9.20 -1.60
N ILE A 96 4.48 9.38 -1.99
CA ILE A 96 5.63 8.75 -1.33
C ILE A 96 6.66 9.81 -1.03
N ASN A 97 7.19 9.79 0.18
CA ASN A 97 8.26 10.68 0.57
C ASN A 97 9.23 9.97 1.49
N LEU A 98 10.51 10.07 1.21
CA LEU A 98 11.57 9.58 2.08
C LEU A 98 12.37 10.78 2.57
N ASP A 99 12.34 11.02 3.88
CA ASP A 99 13.09 12.10 4.51
C ASP A 99 14.02 11.49 5.55
N GLY A 100 15.31 11.44 5.21
CA GLY A 100 16.29 10.74 6.05
C GLY A 100 15.94 9.25 6.12
N SER A 101 15.57 8.77 7.29
CA SER A 101 15.14 7.38 7.48
C SER A 101 13.64 7.23 7.64
N THR A 102 12.88 8.32 7.49
CA THR A 102 11.41 8.27 7.62
C THR A 102 10.77 8.12 6.25
N LEU A 103 10.10 6.99 6.04
CA LEU A 103 9.38 6.72 4.80
C LEU A 103 7.88 6.93 5.03
N LEU A 104 7.30 7.80 4.22
CA LEU A 104 5.88 8.12 4.26
C LEU A 104 5.20 7.63 3.00
N VAL A 105 4.11 6.89 3.13
CA VAL A 105 3.29 6.43 2.01
C VAL A 105 1.85 6.80 2.31
N LYS A 106 1.22 7.57 1.41
CA LYS A 106 -0.21 7.92 1.49
C LYS A 106 -0.91 7.33 0.29
N LEU A 107 -1.97 6.58 0.52
CA LEU A 107 -2.71 5.90 -0.53
C LEU A 107 -4.18 6.26 -0.47
N TYR A 108 -4.78 6.44 -1.64
CA TYR A 108 -6.20 6.75 -1.77
C TYR A 108 -6.83 5.75 -2.72
N ARG A 109 -7.98 5.24 -2.33
CA ARG A 109 -8.75 4.30 -3.13
C ARG A 109 -10.20 4.72 -3.14
N LYS A 110 -10.76 4.98 -4.33
CA LYS A 110 -12.19 5.23 -4.46
C LYS A 110 -12.95 3.92 -4.35
N HIS A 111 -14.07 3.94 -3.66
CA HIS A 111 -14.87 2.74 -3.53
C HIS A 111 -15.61 2.45 -4.84
N LEU A 112 -15.65 1.18 -5.21
CA LEU A 112 -16.40 0.72 -6.36
C LEU A 112 -17.88 0.70 -6.01
N LYS A 113 -18.69 1.20 -6.92
CA LYS A 113 -20.16 1.20 -6.74
C LYS A 113 -20.77 0.03 -7.49
#